data_750eacee216fd17893d6d617fd172f39
#
_entry.id   750eacee216fd17893d6d617fd172f39
#
_cell.length_a   1.000
_cell.length_b   1.000
_cell.length_c   1.000
_cell.angle_alpha   90.00
_cell.angle_beta   90.00
_cell.angle_gamma   90.00
#
_symmetry.space_group_name_H-M   'P 1'
#
loop_
_entity.id
_entity.type
_entity.pdbx_description
1 polymer ?
#
loop_
_entity_poly.entity_id
_entity_poly.type
_entity_poly.pdbx_seq_one_letter_code
_entity_poly.pdbx_strand_id
1 'polypeptide(L)'
;MGSGRSEQDFRCSVNYCSHFPVGGDVFRTCRGKIILSNGEKDLLAFKRTMIIKKMQAFFKLFGLMPFLISSVKADQTGDWNRFRGPHGSGIAVGCQPPIRVGKDYEAWRVPVPQGLSSPVLSQSRIFLTAVRDDVLMTLAFDKKSGKELWRRFSPAKATEKVHRAASQASSTVLVDEQYVIVYFGSYGLLCYDHDGNELWKKPIPTPQTLYGMASSPIGFGKMVIMVLDDDQNLPGSKLSRSKVIAYEKGTGKELWKTARPFSRSGWSTPIIWNHKAGSDLVVLGDGRLNGYDPETGEGKWHTTGFSRETIAVPVANRDHVFASSSRRGGDGDVDTDPKPFWDSILPFDENKNGKIERSEMKPPFTFPFRPELPVDHPGFGFPMPDNLKKREERVDWILSWFDKDKDRAWSEEEFMKGFKDKPGKPLLVAVRPGGSGDVTETHSVWSVNRNIPEIPSPLLHDEIIYLIRAGGVLTATDAKNGKVIYRNRISSLGGQCTASPVCANGHLYLVASHGVISVVATGRQFKEIHSYDLGEESETTPAIDPNSIYIRTEKHLIAFRKSK
;
A
#
# COMPACT_ATOMS: atom_id res chain seq x y z
N MET A 1 25.11 44.97 52.98
CA MET A 1 24.34 46.23 53.17
C MET A 1 23.71 46.57 51.82
N GLY A 2 22.39 46.68 51.80
CA GLY A 2 21.54 47.37 50.79
C GLY A 2 21.33 46.62 49.47
N SER A 3 20.37 45.83 49.27
CA SER A 3 18.94 45.97 48.93
C SER A 3 18.66 46.90 47.74
N GLY A 4 18.17 46.34 46.65
CA GLY A 4 17.61 47.08 45.55
C GLY A 4 16.86 46.10 44.60
N ARG A 5 15.57 45.87 44.83
CA ARG A 5 14.63 45.22 43.89
C ARG A 5 14.25 46.25 42.83
N SER A 6 14.26 45.85 41.56
CA SER A 6 13.57 46.55 40.48
C SER A 6 12.53 45.59 39.88
N GLU A 7 11.28 45.98 40.04
CA GLU A 7 10.11 45.45 39.34
C GLU A 7 10.26 45.76 37.84
N GLN A 8 10.14 44.73 36.98
CA GLN A 8 9.92 44.92 35.57
C GLN A 8 8.49 44.51 35.22
N ASP A 9 7.71 45.54 34.84
CA ASP A 9 6.39 45.41 34.23
C ASP A 9 6.45 44.65 32.91
N PHE A 10 5.79 43.52 32.86
CA PHE A 10 5.47 42.85 31.58
C PHE A 10 4.08 43.30 31.11
N ARG A 11 4.04 44.16 30.10
CA ARG A 11 2.84 44.45 29.31
C ARG A 11 2.55 43.26 28.37
N CYS A 12 1.42 42.62 28.59
CA CYS A 12 0.88 41.61 27.68
C CYS A 12 -0.07 42.32 26.71
N SER A 13 0.29 42.35 25.42
CA SER A 13 -0.59 42.81 24.34
C SER A 13 -1.56 41.71 23.96
N VAL A 14 -2.85 41.97 24.14
CA VAL A 14 -3.96 41.10 23.70
C VAL A 14 -4.38 41.54 22.32
N ASN A 15 -4.27 40.61 21.33
CA ASN A 15 -5.02 40.73 20.10
C ASN A 15 -5.59 39.37 19.71
N TYR A 16 -6.87 39.42 19.36
CA TYR A 16 -7.81 38.46 18.80
C TYR A 16 -8.83 37.86 19.76
N CYS A 17 -9.99 38.55 19.82
CA CYS A 17 -11.27 37.98 20.21
C CYS A 17 -12.07 37.62 18.96
N SER A 18 -12.42 36.34 18.77
CA SER A 18 -13.49 35.94 17.86
C SER A 18 -14.82 35.92 18.56
N HIS A 19 -15.83 36.60 18.00
CA HIS A 19 -17.19 36.67 18.51
C HIS A 19 -18.04 35.59 17.84
N PHE A 20 -18.76 34.82 18.65
CA PHE A 20 -19.93 34.07 18.22
C PHE A 20 -21.17 34.54 19.00
N PRO A 21 -22.25 34.98 18.36
CA PRO A 21 -23.47 35.37 19.04
C PRO A 21 -24.44 34.20 19.15
N VAL A 22 -24.76 33.79 20.36
CA VAL A 22 -25.98 33.03 20.66
C VAL A 22 -26.58 33.56 21.92
N GLY A 23 -27.72 34.27 21.77
CA GLY A 23 -28.70 34.53 22.85
C GLY A 23 -28.22 35.25 24.10
N GLY A 24 -27.95 36.53 24.01
CA GLY A 24 -28.23 37.47 25.06
C GLY A 24 -27.33 37.57 26.31
N ASP A 25 -26.36 36.69 26.54
CA ASP A 25 -25.46 36.81 27.70
C ASP A 25 -24.00 36.52 27.32
N VAL A 26 -23.13 37.49 27.58
CA VAL A 26 -21.69 37.42 27.29
C VAL A 26 -20.96 36.87 28.52
N PHE A 27 -20.40 35.66 28.42
CA PHE A 27 -19.49 35.12 29.44
C PHE A 27 -18.04 35.44 29.11
N ARG A 28 -17.36 36.21 29.95
CA ARG A 28 -15.90 36.36 29.96
C ARG A 28 -15.31 35.36 30.96
N THR A 29 -14.45 34.48 30.49
CA THR A 29 -13.61 33.67 31.38
C THR A 29 -12.25 34.34 31.57
N CYS A 30 -12.05 34.96 32.75
CA CYS A 30 -10.71 35.32 33.24
C CYS A 30 -10.34 34.39 34.38
N ARG A 31 -9.12 33.84 34.37
CA ARG A 31 -8.59 33.12 35.53
C ARG A 31 -8.38 34.11 36.70
N GLY A 32 -9.32 34.10 37.64
CA GLY A 32 -9.23 34.79 38.91
C GLY A 32 -10.11 34.09 39.95
N LYS A 33 -9.64 33.93 41.18
CA LYS A 33 -10.46 33.42 42.30
C LYS A 33 -11.64 34.36 42.51
N ILE A 34 -12.85 33.92 42.21
CA ILE A 34 -14.08 34.64 42.52
C ILE A 34 -14.50 34.22 43.92
N ILE A 35 -14.55 35.18 44.86
CA ILE A 35 -15.15 35.01 46.18
C ILE A 35 -16.60 35.47 46.03
N LEU A 36 -17.54 34.55 46.05
CA LEU A 36 -18.97 34.82 45.95
C LEU A 36 -19.54 35.10 47.35
N SER A 37 -20.42 36.09 47.48
CA SER A 37 -21.18 36.36 48.68
C SER A 37 -22.22 35.26 48.98
N ASN A 38 -22.62 35.09 50.24
CA ASN A 38 -23.53 34.01 50.63
C ASN A 38 -24.88 34.00 49.87
N GLY A 39 -25.39 35.17 49.45
CA GLY A 39 -26.65 35.28 48.71
C GLY A 39 -26.57 34.77 47.25
N GLU A 40 -25.39 34.82 46.62
CA GLU A 40 -25.22 34.33 45.24
C GLU A 40 -25.05 32.81 45.20
N LYS A 41 -24.58 32.19 46.27
CA LYS A 41 -24.47 30.72 46.38
C LYS A 41 -25.83 30.03 46.38
N ASP A 42 -26.83 30.63 47.04
CA ASP A 42 -28.19 30.09 47.10
C ASP A 42 -28.93 30.23 45.76
N LEU A 43 -28.68 31.30 45.01
CA LEU A 43 -29.25 31.51 43.68
C LEU A 43 -28.64 30.52 42.64
N LEU A 44 -27.36 30.25 42.76
CA LEU A 44 -26.67 29.24 41.90
C LEU A 44 -27.11 27.80 42.21
N ALA A 45 -27.31 27.48 43.50
CA ALA A 45 -27.83 26.18 43.93
C ALA A 45 -29.28 25.97 43.45
N PHE A 46 -30.13 27.00 43.51
CA PHE A 46 -31.50 26.94 43.02
C PHE A 46 -31.58 26.79 41.50
N LYS A 47 -30.77 27.54 40.75
CA LYS A 47 -30.67 27.39 39.27
C LYS A 47 -30.14 26.02 38.88
N ARG A 48 -29.15 25.47 39.58
CA ARG A 48 -28.60 24.14 39.32
C ARG A 48 -29.62 23.04 39.56
N THR A 49 -30.42 23.12 40.62
CA THR A 49 -31.48 22.17 40.94
C THR A 49 -32.62 22.22 39.90
N MET A 50 -32.96 23.42 39.39
CA MET A 50 -33.98 23.61 38.37
C MET A 50 -33.53 23.06 36.99
N ILE A 51 -32.24 23.19 36.62
CA ILE A 51 -31.67 22.63 35.40
C ILE A 51 -31.66 21.10 35.48
N ILE A 52 -31.26 20.54 36.61
CA ILE A 52 -31.24 19.07 36.80
C ILE A 52 -32.65 18.48 36.72
N LYS A 53 -33.66 19.14 37.34
CA LYS A 53 -35.07 18.72 37.25
C LYS A 53 -35.63 18.83 35.83
N LYS A 54 -35.26 19.88 35.08
CA LYS A 54 -35.64 20.00 33.65
C LYS A 54 -34.95 18.96 32.78
N MET A 55 -33.69 18.61 33.01
CA MET A 55 -33.01 17.52 32.32
C MET A 55 -33.63 16.15 32.67
N GLN A 56 -33.98 15.90 33.91
CA GLN A 56 -34.66 14.67 34.31
C GLN A 56 -36.07 14.52 33.75
N ALA A 57 -36.82 15.66 33.61
CA ALA A 57 -38.11 15.65 32.94
C ALA A 57 -37.99 15.45 31.43
N PHE A 58 -36.94 16.01 30.80
CA PHE A 58 -36.63 15.77 29.38
C PHE A 58 -36.30 14.29 29.10
N PHE A 59 -35.51 13.64 29.98
CA PHE A 59 -35.21 12.22 29.90
C PHE A 59 -36.40 11.28 30.19
N LYS A 60 -37.43 11.75 30.93
CA LYS A 60 -38.67 10.99 31.16
C LYS A 60 -39.69 11.11 30.02
N LEU A 61 -39.67 12.18 29.21
CA LEU A 61 -40.61 12.40 28.11
C LEU A 61 -40.14 11.74 26.81
N PHE A 62 -38.82 11.50 26.66
CA PHE A 62 -38.23 10.72 25.59
C PHE A 62 -37.86 9.33 26.12
N GLY A 63 -38.90 8.57 26.49
CA GLY A 63 -38.79 7.17 26.85
C GLY A 63 -38.17 6.37 25.71
N LEU A 64 -37.08 5.70 26.00
CA LEU A 64 -36.56 4.50 25.30
C LEU A 64 -36.64 4.54 23.76
N MET A 65 -35.90 5.44 23.13
CA MET A 65 -35.28 5.07 21.87
C MET A 65 -34.00 4.29 22.22
N PRO A 66 -33.90 2.99 21.95
CA PRO A 66 -32.63 2.32 22.02
C PRO A 66 -31.76 3.03 20.98
N PHE A 67 -30.74 3.77 21.41
CA PHE A 67 -29.61 4.03 20.57
C PHE A 67 -29.09 2.63 20.21
N LEU A 68 -29.51 2.15 19.06
CA LEU A 68 -28.79 1.14 18.31
C LEU A 68 -27.41 1.75 18.04
N ILE A 69 -26.52 1.64 19.04
CA ILE A 69 -25.12 1.56 18.77
C ILE A 69 -25.04 0.33 17.88
N SER A 70 -25.14 0.55 16.58
CA SER A 70 -24.71 -0.40 15.60
C SER A 70 -23.23 -0.56 15.92
N SER A 71 -22.93 -1.50 16.83
CA SER A 71 -21.59 -2.05 16.89
C SER A 71 -21.35 -2.52 15.47
N VAL A 72 -20.55 -1.77 14.72
CA VAL A 72 -19.86 -2.31 13.56
C VAL A 72 -19.17 -3.53 14.12
N LYS A 73 -19.81 -4.69 13.97
CA LYS A 73 -19.15 -5.97 14.19
C LYS A 73 -17.95 -5.89 13.28
N ALA A 74 -16.79 -5.67 13.86
CA ALA A 74 -15.55 -5.88 13.15
C ALA A 74 -15.73 -7.25 12.49
N ASP A 75 -15.56 -7.26 11.17
CA ASP A 75 -15.67 -8.44 10.33
C ASP A 75 -14.75 -9.53 10.90
N GLN A 76 -15.29 -10.33 11.82
CA GLN A 76 -14.58 -11.42 12.50
C GLN A 76 -14.73 -12.74 11.73
N THR A 77 -15.34 -12.69 10.56
CA THR A 77 -15.35 -13.82 9.67
C THR A 77 -13.98 -13.89 9.02
N GLY A 78 -13.23 -14.95 9.33
CA GLY A 78 -11.89 -15.21 8.84
C GLY A 78 -11.81 -15.48 7.32
N ASP A 79 -12.67 -14.87 6.52
CA ASP A 79 -12.71 -15.03 5.09
C ASP A 79 -11.58 -14.21 4.44
N TRP A 80 -10.84 -14.86 3.55
CA TRP A 80 -9.78 -14.25 2.76
C TRP A 80 -10.38 -13.44 1.59
N ASN A 81 -11.14 -12.38 1.93
CA ASN A 81 -12.11 -11.72 1.08
C ASN A 81 -11.55 -10.56 0.23
N ARG A 82 -10.25 -10.28 0.31
CA ARG A 82 -9.54 -9.25 -0.45
C ARG A 82 -8.04 -9.53 -0.48
N PHE A 83 -7.28 -8.68 -1.15
CA PHE A 83 -5.82 -8.76 -1.16
C PHE A 83 -5.25 -8.85 0.26
N ARG A 84 -4.47 -9.90 0.51
CA ARG A 84 -3.89 -10.24 1.82
C ARG A 84 -4.92 -10.54 2.92
N GLY A 85 -6.13 -10.96 2.56
CA GLY A 85 -7.15 -11.43 3.49
C GLY A 85 -7.68 -10.35 4.45
N PRO A 86 -8.14 -10.75 5.64
CA PRO A 86 -8.79 -9.85 6.59
C PRO A 86 -7.92 -8.63 6.90
N HIS A 87 -8.50 -7.45 6.75
CA HIS A 87 -7.85 -6.15 6.97
C HIS A 87 -6.56 -5.90 6.16
N GLY A 88 -6.27 -6.73 5.14
CA GLY A 88 -5.01 -6.66 4.40
C GLY A 88 -3.79 -7.09 5.22
N SER A 89 -3.99 -7.78 6.34
CA SER A 89 -2.96 -8.13 7.32
C SER A 89 -2.04 -9.26 6.88
N GLY A 90 -2.51 -10.14 5.99
CA GLY A 90 -1.82 -11.40 5.67
C GLY A 90 -2.00 -12.50 6.71
N ILE A 91 -2.92 -12.34 7.68
CA ILE A 91 -3.10 -13.26 8.80
C ILE A 91 -4.46 -13.97 8.70
N ALA A 92 -4.44 -15.29 8.73
CA ALA A 92 -5.63 -16.16 8.79
C ALA A 92 -5.85 -16.64 10.22
N VAL A 93 -6.64 -15.89 10.99
CA VAL A 93 -6.94 -16.23 12.40
C VAL A 93 -7.80 -17.49 12.46
N GLY A 94 -7.45 -18.43 13.35
CA GLY A 94 -8.18 -19.68 13.54
C GLY A 94 -8.02 -20.72 12.43
N CYS A 95 -7.26 -20.42 11.38
CA CYS A 95 -6.99 -21.33 10.27
C CYS A 95 -5.78 -22.22 10.56
N GLN A 96 -5.83 -23.47 10.09
CA GLN A 96 -4.80 -24.49 10.28
C GLN A 96 -4.46 -25.19 8.96
N PRO A 97 -3.97 -24.48 7.93
CA PRO A 97 -3.56 -25.10 6.68
C PRO A 97 -2.39 -26.07 6.90
N PRO A 98 -2.05 -26.94 5.93
CA PRO A 98 -0.92 -27.84 6.06
C PRO A 98 0.38 -27.07 6.25
N ILE A 99 1.17 -27.46 7.25
CA ILE A 99 2.53 -26.92 7.49
C ILE A 99 3.58 -27.64 6.62
N ARG A 100 3.23 -28.76 6.05
CA ARG A 100 3.98 -29.44 4.99
C ARG A 100 3.18 -29.33 3.71
N VAL A 101 3.70 -28.59 2.76
CA VAL A 101 3.13 -28.40 1.43
C VAL A 101 3.83 -29.37 0.50
N GLY A 102 3.11 -30.04 -0.36
CA GLY A 102 3.71 -31.02 -1.28
C GLY A 102 2.64 -31.84 -1.96
N LYS A 103 3.05 -32.79 -2.83
CA LYS A 103 2.14 -33.57 -3.65
C LYS A 103 1.10 -34.35 -2.84
N ASP A 104 1.48 -34.84 -1.66
CA ASP A 104 0.57 -35.59 -0.77
C ASP A 104 -0.53 -34.72 -0.12
N TYR A 105 -0.35 -33.41 -0.16
CA TYR A 105 -1.31 -32.43 0.33
C TYR A 105 -2.03 -31.69 -0.81
N GLU A 106 -1.66 -31.92 -2.07
CA GLU A 106 -2.28 -31.29 -3.24
C GLU A 106 -3.68 -31.88 -3.44
N ALA A 107 -4.71 -31.11 -3.03
CA ALA A 107 -6.10 -31.53 -3.17
C ALA A 107 -6.57 -31.45 -4.63
N TRP A 108 -6.12 -30.44 -5.35
CA TRP A 108 -6.35 -30.23 -6.78
C TRP A 108 -5.43 -29.16 -7.35
N ARG A 109 -5.23 -29.23 -8.68
CA ARG A 109 -4.51 -28.26 -9.51
C ARG A 109 -5.29 -28.05 -10.79
N VAL A 110 -5.67 -26.83 -11.10
CA VAL A 110 -6.47 -26.49 -12.27
C VAL A 110 -5.81 -25.38 -13.08
N PRO A 111 -5.87 -25.46 -14.43
CA PRO A 111 -5.27 -24.41 -15.27
C PRO A 111 -6.02 -23.11 -15.14
N VAL A 112 -5.29 -21.99 -15.14
CA VAL A 112 -5.84 -20.63 -15.14
C VAL A 112 -5.14 -19.76 -16.18
N PRO A 113 -5.84 -18.79 -16.78
CA PRO A 113 -5.20 -17.80 -17.65
C PRO A 113 -4.23 -16.92 -16.87
N GLN A 114 -3.32 -16.25 -17.60
CA GLN A 114 -2.33 -15.35 -17.01
C GLN A 114 -2.96 -14.21 -16.19
N GLY A 115 -2.22 -13.71 -15.22
CA GLY A 115 -2.59 -12.57 -14.37
C GLY A 115 -1.89 -12.64 -13.02
N LEU A 116 -1.82 -11.51 -12.34
CA LEU A 116 -1.10 -11.34 -11.07
C LEU A 116 -2.02 -11.11 -9.87
N SER A 117 -3.34 -11.16 -10.04
CA SER A 117 -4.26 -11.09 -8.90
C SER A 117 -4.08 -12.27 -7.97
N SER A 118 -4.04 -12.02 -6.68
CA SER A 118 -4.02 -13.06 -5.65
C SER A 118 -5.38 -13.75 -5.54
N PRO A 119 -5.44 -15.03 -5.12
CA PRO A 119 -6.72 -15.69 -4.85
C PRO A 119 -7.48 -15.00 -3.72
N VAL A 120 -8.78 -14.88 -3.89
CA VAL A 120 -9.73 -14.37 -2.90
C VAL A 120 -10.80 -15.40 -2.65
N LEU A 121 -11.17 -15.57 -1.39
CA LEU A 121 -12.06 -16.63 -0.95
C LEU A 121 -13.38 -16.06 -0.43
N SER A 122 -14.45 -16.74 -0.75
CA SER A 122 -15.71 -16.67 -0.02
C SER A 122 -16.04 -18.05 0.55
N GLN A 123 -17.24 -18.25 1.09
CA GLN A 123 -17.63 -19.51 1.75
C GLN A 123 -17.32 -20.76 0.90
N SER A 124 -17.65 -20.78 -0.38
CA SER A 124 -17.50 -21.94 -1.26
C SER A 124 -16.70 -21.68 -2.53
N ARG A 125 -16.28 -20.43 -2.77
CA ARG A 125 -15.71 -20.00 -4.06
C ARG A 125 -14.35 -19.35 -3.91
N ILE A 126 -13.59 -19.37 -5.01
CA ILE A 126 -12.33 -18.66 -5.20
C ILE A 126 -12.50 -17.74 -6.39
N PHE A 127 -12.06 -16.50 -6.28
CA PHE A 127 -12.15 -15.51 -7.34
C PHE A 127 -10.75 -15.04 -7.76
N LEU A 128 -10.59 -14.82 -9.07
CA LEU A 128 -9.37 -14.31 -9.70
C LEU A 128 -9.74 -13.32 -10.81
N THR A 129 -8.83 -12.40 -11.11
CA THR A 129 -8.80 -11.71 -12.41
C THR A 129 -7.75 -12.35 -13.31
N ALA A 130 -7.96 -12.31 -14.61
CA ALA A 130 -7.03 -12.88 -15.58
C ALA A 130 -7.08 -12.11 -16.90
N VAL A 131 -6.09 -12.34 -17.75
CA VAL A 131 -6.01 -11.83 -19.12
C VAL A 131 -5.55 -12.93 -20.07
N ARG A 132 -6.15 -13.00 -21.25
CA ARG A 132 -5.72 -13.87 -22.35
C ARG A 132 -6.06 -13.18 -23.67
N ASP A 133 -5.09 -13.09 -24.57
CA ASP A 133 -5.27 -12.48 -25.90
C ASP A 133 -5.94 -11.08 -25.82
N ASP A 134 -5.43 -10.23 -24.91
CA ASP A 134 -5.95 -8.89 -24.58
C ASP A 134 -7.41 -8.86 -24.06
N VAL A 135 -7.98 -10.00 -23.71
CA VAL A 135 -9.31 -10.08 -23.10
C VAL A 135 -9.18 -10.25 -21.59
N LEU A 136 -9.68 -9.26 -20.86
CA LEU A 136 -9.73 -9.27 -19.40
C LEU A 136 -10.92 -10.07 -18.91
N MET A 137 -10.73 -10.84 -17.85
CA MET A 137 -11.78 -11.71 -17.34
C MET A 137 -11.74 -11.84 -15.80
N THR A 138 -12.92 -12.04 -15.24
CA THR A 138 -13.13 -12.45 -13.86
C THR A 138 -13.51 -13.92 -13.84
N LEU A 139 -12.91 -14.68 -12.95
CA LEU A 139 -13.09 -16.13 -12.83
C LEU A 139 -13.55 -16.50 -11.44
N ALA A 140 -14.47 -17.46 -11.35
CA ALA A 140 -14.85 -18.08 -10.09
C ALA A 140 -14.69 -19.61 -10.17
N PHE A 141 -14.13 -20.17 -9.10
CA PHE A 141 -13.89 -21.61 -8.98
C PHE A 141 -14.59 -22.14 -7.72
N ASP A 142 -15.04 -23.37 -7.78
CA ASP A 142 -15.47 -24.11 -6.60
C ASP A 142 -14.27 -24.42 -5.70
N LYS A 143 -14.33 -24.00 -4.46
CA LYS A 143 -13.23 -24.12 -3.49
C LYS A 143 -12.88 -25.57 -3.15
N LYS A 144 -13.85 -26.47 -3.23
CA LYS A 144 -13.65 -27.89 -2.88
C LYS A 144 -12.97 -28.68 -4.00
N SER A 145 -13.37 -28.45 -5.22
CA SER A 145 -12.97 -29.26 -6.41
C SER A 145 -12.02 -28.54 -7.36
N GLY A 146 -11.90 -27.22 -7.27
CA GLY A 146 -11.18 -26.40 -8.27
C GLY A 146 -11.93 -26.21 -9.58
N LYS A 147 -13.16 -26.76 -9.72
CA LYS A 147 -13.95 -26.61 -10.96
C LYS A 147 -14.27 -25.14 -11.20
N GLU A 148 -14.02 -24.63 -12.43
CA GLU A 148 -14.50 -23.32 -12.84
C GLU A 148 -16.03 -23.29 -12.84
N LEU A 149 -16.61 -22.35 -12.08
CA LEU A 149 -18.06 -22.17 -11.95
C LEU A 149 -18.59 -21.21 -13.00
N TRP A 150 -17.88 -20.09 -13.16
CA TRP A 150 -18.23 -19.11 -14.17
C TRP A 150 -17.01 -18.26 -14.57
N ARG A 151 -17.14 -17.62 -15.72
CA ARG A 151 -16.21 -16.65 -16.30
C ARG A 151 -17.00 -15.46 -16.83
N ARG A 152 -16.51 -14.24 -16.56
CA ARG A 152 -17.09 -13.00 -17.10
C ARG A 152 -16.00 -12.18 -17.75
N PHE A 153 -16.31 -11.68 -18.94
CA PHE A 153 -15.39 -10.86 -19.71
C PHE A 153 -15.62 -9.38 -19.41
N SER A 154 -14.54 -8.62 -19.28
CA SER A 154 -14.63 -7.18 -19.15
C SER A 154 -15.04 -6.56 -20.49
N PRO A 155 -15.89 -5.52 -20.50
CA PRO A 155 -16.26 -4.81 -21.71
C PRO A 155 -15.18 -3.83 -22.22
N ALA A 156 -13.95 -3.93 -21.74
CA ALA A 156 -12.83 -3.14 -22.23
C ALA A 156 -12.62 -3.37 -23.73
N LYS A 157 -12.51 -2.27 -24.50
CA LYS A 157 -12.29 -2.34 -25.96
C LYS A 157 -10.83 -2.61 -26.32
N ALA A 158 -9.92 -2.26 -25.43
CA ALA A 158 -8.48 -2.46 -25.55
C ALA A 158 -7.87 -2.54 -24.13
N THR A 159 -6.75 -3.21 -24.00
CA THR A 159 -5.99 -3.27 -22.77
C THR A 159 -4.92 -2.18 -22.71
N GLU A 160 -4.62 -1.71 -21.51
CA GLU A 160 -3.50 -0.81 -21.26
C GLU A 160 -2.17 -1.51 -21.56
N LYS A 161 -1.19 -0.72 -22.03
CA LYS A 161 0.18 -1.22 -22.14
C LYS A 161 0.82 -1.22 -20.76
N VAL A 162 1.32 -2.37 -20.36
CA VAL A 162 2.00 -2.55 -19.08
C VAL A 162 3.45 -3.00 -19.30
N HIS A 163 4.29 -2.75 -18.30
CA HIS A 163 5.66 -3.29 -18.31
C HIS A 163 5.62 -4.83 -18.24
N ARG A 164 6.63 -5.49 -18.79
CA ARG A 164 6.73 -6.98 -18.85
C ARG A 164 6.63 -7.69 -17.49
N ALA A 165 6.98 -7.00 -16.39
CA ALA A 165 6.88 -7.52 -15.02
C ALA A 165 5.52 -7.27 -14.39
N ALA A 166 4.51 -6.85 -15.15
CA ALA A 166 3.19 -6.52 -14.69
C ALA A 166 2.12 -7.20 -15.55
N SER A 167 0.87 -7.07 -15.14
CA SER A 167 -0.28 -7.61 -15.88
C SER A 167 -1.44 -6.62 -15.82
N GLN A 168 -2.23 -6.57 -16.88
CA GLN A 168 -3.50 -5.83 -16.89
C GLN A 168 -4.54 -6.43 -15.90
N ALA A 169 -4.25 -7.65 -15.39
CA ALA A 169 -5.05 -8.34 -14.39
C ALA A 169 -4.26 -8.49 -13.07
N SER A 170 -3.68 -7.38 -12.56
CA SER A 170 -2.91 -7.35 -11.30
C SER A 170 -3.78 -7.06 -10.08
N SER A 171 -4.84 -6.24 -10.22
CA SER A 171 -5.73 -5.90 -9.12
C SER A 171 -6.49 -7.13 -8.62
N THR A 172 -6.45 -7.34 -7.31
CA THR A 172 -7.12 -8.47 -6.65
C THR A 172 -8.57 -8.12 -6.33
N VAL A 173 -9.46 -9.08 -6.46
CA VAL A 173 -10.90 -8.95 -6.25
C VAL A 173 -11.21 -8.60 -4.79
N LEU A 174 -12.24 -7.79 -4.56
CA LEU A 174 -12.89 -7.63 -3.26
C LEU A 174 -14.20 -8.41 -3.25
N VAL A 175 -14.41 -9.21 -2.21
CA VAL A 175 -15.63 -10.00 -2.03
C VAL A 175 -16.22 -9.72 -0.65
N ASP A 176 -17.53 -9.64 -0.55
CA ASP A 176 -18.25 -9.67 0.72
C ASP A 176 -19.44 -10.66 0.64
N GLU A 177 -20.40 -10.56 1.54
CA GLU A 177 -21.53 -11.48 1.58
C GLU A 177 -22.41 -11.43 0.31
N GLN A 178 -22.42 -10.32 -0.41
CA GLN A 178 -23.33 -10.05 -1.54
C GLN A 178 -22.62 -9.78 -2.85
N TYR A 179 -21.41 -9.16 -2.80
CA TYR A 179 -20.77 -8.54 -3.93
C TYR A 179 -19.41 -9.14 -4.24
N VAL A 180 -19.12 -9.28 -5.53
CA VAL A 180 -17.80 -9.58 -6.10
C VAL A 180 -17.40 -8.34 -6.92
N ILE A 181 -16.51 -7.51 -6.36
CA ILE A 181 -16.11 -6.24 -6.97
C ILE A 181 -14.72 -6.37 -7.55
N VAL A 182 -14.60 -6.02 -8.81
CA VAL A 182 -13.38 -6.18 -9.63
C VAL A 182 -12.98 -4.85 -10.22
N TYR A 183 -11.69 -4.57 -10.24
CA TYR A 183 -11.13 -3.43 -10.92
C TYR A 183 -10.15 -3.86 -12.02
N PHE A 184 -10.33 -3.31 -13.20
CA PHE A 184 -9.35 -3.37 -14.29
C PHE A 184 -8.96 -1.95 -14.70
N GLY A 185 -7.66 -1.63 -14.73
CA GLY A 185 -7.18 -0.33 -15.16
C GLY A 185 -7.71 0.08 -16.53
N SER A 186 -7.81 -0.87 -17.45
CA SER A 186 -8.30 -0.67 -18.82
C SER A 186 -9.81 -0.46 -18.95
N TYR A 187 -10.56 -0.61 -17.86
CA TYR A 187 -12.03 -0.43 -17.91
C TYR A 187 -12.58 0.40 -16.75
N GLY A 188 -12.23 0.02 -15.52
CA GLY A 188 -12.84 0.53 -14.30
C GLY A 188 -13.40 -0.59 -13.42
N LEU A 189 -14.48 -0.33 -12.72
CA LEU A 189 -15.12 -1.24 -11.78
C LEU A 189 -16.21 -2.08 -12.44
N LEU A 190 -16.28 -3.33 -12.03
CA LEU A 190 -17.33 -4.30 -12.34
C LEU A 190 -17.81 -4.92 -11.03
N CYS A 191 -19.09 -5.08 -10.86
CA CYS A 191 -19.69 -5.73 -9.71
C CYS A 191 -20.62 -6.85 -10.17
N TYR A 192 -20.42 -8.01 -9.57
CA TYR A 192 -21.22 -9.20 -9.78
C TYR A 192 -21.78 -9.68 -8.44
N ASP A 193 -22.84 -10.48 -8.48
CA ASP A 193 -23.17 -11.37 -7.38
C ASP A 193 -22.24 -12.60 -7.37
N HIS A 194 -22.38 -13.48 -6.40
CA HIS A 194 -21.53 -14.67 -6.29
C HIS A 194 -21.75 -15.67 -7.44
N ASP A 195 -22.88 -15.64 -8.12
CA ASP A 195 -23.19 -16.48 -9.28
C ASP A 195 -22.73 -15.88 -10.61
N GLY A 196 -22.10 -14.69 -10.53
CA GLY A 196 -21.51 -13.99 -11.67
C GLY A 196 -22.55 -13.20 -12.49
N ASN A 197 -23.75 -12.93 -11.96
CA ASN A 197 -24.66 -11.99 -12.60
C ASN A 197 -24.12 -10.57 -12.40
N GLU A 198 -24.02 -9.79 -13.50
CA GLU A 198 -23.58 -8.39 -13.44
C GLU A 198 -24.65 -7.56 -12.74
N LEU A 199 -24.26 -6.91 -11.64
CA LEU A 199 -25.14 -6.01 -10.89
C LEU A 199 -25.00 -4.59 -11.39
N TRP A 200 -23.77 -4.14 -11.56
CA TRP A 200 -23.45 -2.83 -12.15
C TRP A 200 -22.02 -2.83 -12.71
N LYS A 201 -21.76 -1.85 -13.57
CA LYS A 201 -20.44 -1.56 -14.11
C LYS A 201 -20.22 -0.07 -14.18
N LYS A 202 -18.94 0.35 -13.98
CA LYS A 202 -18.56 1.74 -13.97
C LYS A 202 -17.26 1.94 -14.74
N PRO A 203 -17.33 2.47 -15.96
CA PRO A 203 -16.12 2.88 -16.68
C PRO A 203 -15.39 3.97 -15.91
N ILE A 204 -14.08 3.81 -15.79
CA ILE A 204 -13.17 4.78 -15.19
C ILE A 204 -12.03 4.99 -16.20
N PRO A 205 -11.67 6.23 -16.53
CA PRO A 205 -10.53 6.49 -17.41
C PRO A 205 -9.27 5.80 -16.88
N THR A 206 -8.58 5.09 -17.76
CA THR A 206 -7.36 4.36 -17.43
C THR A 206 -6.31 5.31 -16.87
N PRO A 207 -5.84 5.13 -15.62
CA PRO A 207 -4.73 5.88 -15.09
C PRO A 207 -3.45 5.56 -15.87
N GLN A 208 -2.64 6.57 -16.11
CA GLN A 208 -1.33 6.36 -16.72
C GLN A 208 -0.31 6.04 -15.63
N THR A 209 0.26 4.86 -15.70
CA THR A 209 1.32 4.42 -14.80
C THR A 209 2.33 3.57 -15.56
N LEU A 210 3.57 3.52 -15.09
CA LEU A 210 4.62 2.76 -15.75
C LEU A 210 4.33 1.25 -15.82
N TYR A 211 3.69 0.70 -14.79
CA TYR A 211 3.45 -0.75 -14.67
C TYR A 211 1.96 -1.14 -14.82
N GLY A 212 1.07 -0.20 -15.16
CA GLY A 212 -0.36 -0.42 -15.08
C GLY A 212 -0.89 -0.36 -13.65
N MET A 213 -2.18 -0.63 -13.48
CA MET A 213 -2.85 -0.52 -12.17
C MET A 213 -2.80 -1.84 -11.41
N ALA A 214 -2.26 -1.81 -10.19
CA ALA A 214 -2.17 -2.98 -9.31
C ALA A 214 -2.81 -2.76 -7.93
N SER A 215 -3.10 -1.52 -7.52
CA SER A 215 -3.86 -1.25 -6.30
C SER A 215 -5.22 -1.96 -6.35
N SER A 216 -5.56 -2.65 -5.28
CA SER A 216 -6.79 -3.45 -5.20
C SER A 216 -7.89 -2.70 -4.45
N PRO A 217 -9.17 -2.94 -4.78
CA PRO A 217 -10.30 -2.38 -4.03
C PRO A 217 -10.33 -2.91 -2.59
N ILE A 218 -10.75 -2.05 -1.67
CA ILE A 218 -11.02 -2.44 -0.28
C ILE A 218 -12.44 -2.08 0.12
N GLY A 219 -13.01 -2.83 1.06
CA GLY A 219 -14.33 -2.56 1.62
C GLY A 219 -14.26 -1.80 2.93
N PHE A 220 -15.18 -0.84 3.12
CA PHE A 220 -15.46 -0.19 4.40
C PHE A 220 -16.96 0.08 4.52
N GLY A 221 -17.64 -0.61 5.44
CA GLY A 221 -19.10 -0.55 5.52
C GLY A 221 -19.76 -0.86 4.16
N LYS A 222 -20.61 0.03 3.69
CA LYS A 222 -21.25 -0.07 2.37
C LYS A 222 -20.40 0.43 1.20
N MET A 223 -19.16 0.84 1.45
CA MET A 223 -18.28 1.45 0.46
C MET A 223 -17.24 0.47 -0.08
N VAL A 224 -16.94 0.61 -1.37
CA VAL A 224 -15.69 0.16 -1.98
C VAL A 224 -14.80 1.37 -2.20
N ILE A 225 -13.56 1.29 -1.71
CA ILE A 225 -12.58 2.38 -1.79
C ILE A 225 -11.45 1.97 -2.72
N MET A 226 -11.05 2.88 -3.61
CA MET A 226 -9.99 2.71 -4.60
C MET A 226 -8.96 3.83 -4.47
N VAL A 227 -7.69 3.48 -4.66
CA VAL A 227 -6.60 4.43 -4.94
C VAL A 227 -6.31 4.36 -6.43
N LEU A 228 -6.40 5.51 -7.09
CA LEU A 228 -6.17 5.68 -8.52
C LEU A 228 -5.06 6.70 -8.70
N ASP A 229 -3.82 6.26 -8.46
CA ASP A 229 -2.64 7.08 -8.69
C ASP A 229 -2.34 7.12 -10.21
N ASP A 230 -1.91 8.28 -10.71
CA ASP A 230 -1.87 8.59 -12.14
C ASP A 230 -0.70 9.54 -12.41
N ASP A 231 0.16 9.20 -13.36
CA ASP A 231 1.32 10.01 -13.74
C ASP A 231 0.96 11.18 -14.65
N GLN A 232 -0.26 11.21 -15.19
CA GLN A 232 -0.68 12.29 -16.06
C GLN A 232 -0.90 13.58 -15.28
N ASN A 233 -0.37 14.67 -15.81
CA ASN A 233 -0.58 16.00 -15.25
C ASN A 233 -2.02 16.48 -15.41
N LEU A 234 -2.47 17.28 -14.43
CA LEU A 234 -3.64 18.13 -14.62
C LEU A 234 -3.34 19.20 -15.69
N PRO A 235 -4.32 19.62 -16.50
CA PRO A 235 -4.12 20.64 -17.51
C PRO A 235 -3.47 21.90 -16.94
N GLY A 236 -2.41 22.38 -17.59
CA GLY A 236 -1.70 23.60 -17.21
C GLY A 236 -0.91 23.54 -15.89
N SER A 237 -0.71 22.36 -15.33
CA SER A 237 0.00 22.21 -14.04
C SER A 237 0.98 21.02 -14.07
N LYS A 238 1.86 20.96 -13.05
CA LYS A 238 2.72 19.80 -12.79
C LYS A 238 2.08 18.80 -11.80
N LEU A 239 0.88 19.09 -11.33
CA LEU A 239 0.14 18.25 -10.38
C LEU A 239 -0.46 17.04 -11.11
N SER A 240 -0.53 15.90 -10.45
CA SER A 240 -1.09 14.67 -11.02
C SER A 240 -2.61 14.59 -10.91
N ARG A 241 -3.21 13.70 -11.70
CA ARG A 241 -4.65 13.38 -11.63
C ARG A 241 -5.00 12.34 -10.57
N SER A 242 -4.04 11.97 -9.75
CA SER A 242 -4.20 10.97 -8.70
C SER A 242 -5.32 11.31 -7.72
N LYS A 243 -5.99 10.27 -7.24
CA LYS A 243 -7.11 10.41 -6.30
C LYS A 243 -7.33 9.14 -5.48
N VAL A 244 -7.95 9.31 -4.33
CA VAL A 244 -8.64 8.24 -3.62
C VAL A 244 -10.14 8.49 -3.73
N ILE A 245 -10.92 7.42 -3.89
CA ILE A 245 -12.35 7.53 -4.21
C ILE A 245 -13.13 6.38 -3.60
N ALA A 246 -14.32 6.66 -3.12
CA ALA A 246 -15.26 5.67 -2.62
C ALA A 246 -16.53 5.62 -3.46
N TYR A 247 -16.98 4.40 -3.70
CA TYR A 247 -18.25 4.12 -4.35
C TYR A 247 -19.12 3.27 -3.43
N GLU A 248 -20.43 3.38 -3.57
CA GLU A 248 -21.39 2.48 -2.92
C GLU A 248 -21.34 1.09 -3.55
N LYS A 249 -21.13 0.04 -2.76
CA LYS A 249 -20.99 -1.34 -3.25
C LYS A 249 -22.18 -1.83 -4.07
N GLY A 250 -23.39 -1.47 -3.63
CA GLY A 250 -24.64 -1.95 -4.26
C GLY A 250 -24.97 -1.30 -5.59
N THR A 251 -24.46 -0.10 -5.87
CA THR A 251 -24.90 0.72 -7.02
C THR A 251 -23.75 1.25 -7.87
N GLY A 252 -22.51 1.25 -7.38
CA GLY A 252 -21.38 1.91 -8.02
C GLY A 252 -21.48 3.45 -8.02
N LYS A 253 -22.41 4.05 -7.24
CA LYS A 253 -22.53 5.50 -7.11
C LYS A 253 -21.32 6.05 -6.35
N GLU A 254 -20.70 7.12 -6.88
CA GLU A 254 -19.63 7.86 -6.19
C GLU A 254 -20.20 8.48 -4.91
N LEU A 255 -19.55 8.23 -3.79
CA LEU A 255 -19.90 8.76 -2.48
C LEU A 255 -19.00 9.94 -2.10
N TRP A 256 -17.69 9.78 -2.28
CA TRP A 256 -16.71 10.83 -2.10
C TRP A 256 -15.49 10.59 -2.97
N LYS A 257 -14.74 11.67 -3.23
CA LYS A 257 -13.50 11.67 -3.99
C LYS A 257 -12.56 12.73 -3.46
N THR A 258 -11.30 12.35 -3.21
CA THR A 258 -10.25 13.24 -2.72
C THR A 258 -9.06 13.23 -3.68
N ALA A 259 -8.68 14.40 -4.15
CA ALA A 259 -7.50 14.57 -5.00
C ALA A 259 -6.20 14.30 -4.22
N ARG A 260 -5.24 13.69 -4.91
CA ARG A 260 -3.89 13.39 -4.41
C ARG A 260 -2.85 14.00 -5.37
N PRO A 261 -2.85 15.33 -5.58
CA PRO A 261 -2.16 15.96 -6.70
C PRO A 261 -0.63 15.83 -6.63
N PHE A 262 -0.08 15.54 -5.46
CA PHE A 262 1.36 15.31 -5.23
C PHE A 262 1.76 13.84 -5.34
N SER A 263 0.81 12.93 -5.52
CA SER A 263 1.07 11.50 -5.71
C SER A 263 1.10 11.15 -7.19
N ARG A 264 1.99 10.24 -7.56
CA ARG A 264 2.10 9.70 -8.92
C ARG A 264 2.04 8.17 -8.85
N SER A 265 2.73 7.47 -9.71
CA SER A 265 2.77 6.02 -9.70
C SER A 265 2.90 5.43 -8.30
N GLY A 266 1.85 4.79 -7.84
CA GLY A 266 1.76 4.05 -6.61
C GLY A 266 0.89 2.82 -6.81
N TRP A 267 1.33 1.67 -6.28
CA TRP A 267 0.65 0.37 -6.46
C TRP A 267 0.20 -0.23 -5.15
N SER A 268 0.44 0.45 -4.04
CA SER A 268 0.04 0.00 -2.71
C SER A 268 -1.48 -0.04 -2.57
N THR A 269 -1.99 -1.16 -2.07
CA THR A 269 -3.40 -1.27 -1.68
C THR A 269 -3.60 -0.61 -0.31
N PRO A 270 -4.63 0.22 -0.12
CA PRO A 270 -4.89 0.88 1.15
C PRO A 270 -5.37 -0.09 2.23
N ILE A 271 -5.27 0.35 3.50
CA ILE A 271 -5.84 -0.36 4.64
C ILE A 271 -6.77 0.55 5.45
N ILE A 272 -7.67 -0.05 6.21
CA ILE A 272 -8.37 0.63 7.30
C ILE A 272 -7.61 0.33 8.59
N TRP A 273 -7.09 1.36 9.23
CA TRP A 273 -6.41 1.28 10.51
C TRP A 273 -7.37 1.68 11.64
N ASN A 274 -7.79 0.68 12.41
CA ASN A 274 -8.61 0.90 13.60
C ASN A 274 -7.69 1.07 14.82
N HIS A 275 -7.75 2.23 15.45
CA HIS A 275 -6.91 2.60 16.59
C HIS A 275 -7.74 3.27 17.69
N LYS A 276 -7.12 3.58 18.82
CA LYS A 276 -7.84 4.16 19.98
C LYS A 276 -8.44 5.54 19.77
N ALA A 277 -8.02 6.27 18.76
CA ALA A 277 -8.57 7.60 18.42
C ALA A 277 -9.59 7.54 17.25
N GLY A 278 -9.98 6.35 16.78
CA GLY A 278 -10.94 6.16 15.68
C GLY A 278 -10.43 5.25 14.58
N SER A 279 -10.79 5.53 13.35
CA SER A 279 -10.36 4.81 12.16
C SER A 279 -9.76 5.75 11.14
N ASP A 280 -8.70 5.31 10.49
CA ASP A 280 -8.08 6.00 9.37
C ASP A 280 -8.01 5.09 8.14
N LEU A 281 -8.32 5.64 6.98
CA LEU A 281 -7.94 5.05 5.70
C LEU A 281 -6.49 5.43 5.44
N VAL A 282 -5.61 4.45 5.46
CA VAL A 282 -4.17 4.67 5.30
C VAL A 282 -3.74 4.29 3.89
N VAL A 283 -3.10 5.21 3.20
CA VAL A 283 -2.65 5.08 1.81
C VAL A 283 -1.16 5.40 1.73
N LEU A 284 -0.36 4.41 1.35
CA LEU A 284 1.04 4.61 1.00
C LEU A 284 1.12 5.00 -0.48
N GLY A 285 1.73 6.13 -0.78
CA GLY A 285 1.85 6.65 -2.13
C GLY A 285 3.23 7.25 -2.39
N ASP A 286 3.34 8.09 -3.39
CA ASP A 286 4.57 8.76 -3.82
C ASP A 286 5.19 9.59 -2.68
N GLY A 287 6.26 9.09 -2.08
CA GLY A 287 7.00 9.76 -1.01
C GLY A 287 6.28 9.86 0.34
N ARG A 288 5.02 9.46 0.45
CA ARG A 288 4.16 9.75 1.61
C ARG A 288 3.29 8.57 2.05
N LEU A 289 3.08 8.49 3.38
CA LEU A 289 1.99 7.73 3.97
C LEU A 289 0.93 8.72 4.42
N ASN A 290 -0.29 8.58 3.92
CA ASN A 290 -1.39 9.50 4.19
C ASN A 290 -2.50 8.79 4.97
N GLY A 291 -3.08 9.49 5.95
CA GLY A 291 -4.29 9.11 6.64
C GLY A 291 -5.46 9.99 6.22
N TYR A 292 -6.58 9.34 5.88
CA TYR A 292 -7.83 9.99 5.52
C TYR A 292 -8.94 9.50 6.45
N ASP A 293 -9.99 10.28 6.56
CA ASP A 293 -11.24 9.80 7.13
C ASP A 293 -11.88 8.80 6.17
N PRO A 294 -12.16 7.56 6.57
CA PRO A 294 -12.68 6.54 5.66
C PRO A 294 -14.13 6.80 5.22
N GLU A 295 -14.92 7.59 5.97
CA GLU A 295 -16.31 7.88 5.64
C GLU A 295 -16.46 9.05 4.68
N THR A 296 -15.58 10.06 4.80
CA THR A 296 -15.68 11.31 4.04
C THR A 296 -14.59 11.49 2.98
N GLY A 297 -13.48 10.76 3.12
CA GLY A 297 -12.28 10.92 2.31
C GLY A 297 -11.44 12.14 2.68
N GLU A 298 -11.78 12.89 3.73
CA GLU A 298 -11.03 14.06 4.17
C GLU A 298 -9.62 13.68 4.62
N GLY A 299 -8.62 14.42 4.15
CA GLY A 299 -7.23 14.22 4.56
C GLY A 299 -7.01 14.64 6.01
N LYS A 300 -6.47 13.74 6.82
CA LYS A 300 -6.23 13.98 8.25
C LYS A 300 -4.76 14.30 8.54
N TRP A 301 -3.86 13.43 8.11
CA TRP A 301 -2.43 13.53 8.38
C TRP A 301 -1.60 12.90 7.25
N HIS A 302 -0.32 13.23 7.22
CA HIS A 302 0.65 12.52 6.39
C HIS A 302 2.03 12.49 7.07
N THR A 303 2.84 11.50 6.67
CA THR A 303 4.27 11.45 6.98
C THR A 303 5.06 11.21 5.70
N THR A 304 6.27 11.75 5.63
CA THR A 304 7.13 11.76 4.45
C THR A 304 8.34 10.81 4.60
N GLY A 305 9.25 10.82 3.62
CA GLY A 305 10.50 10.04 3.65
C GLY A 305 10.43 8.69 2.94
N PHE A 306 9.29 8.34 2.33
CA PHE A 306 9.16 7.12 1.53
C PHE A 306 9.71 7.31 0.11
N SER A 307 9.97 6.21 -0.58
CA SER A 307 10.29 6.24 -2.00
C SER A 307 9.07 6.62 -2.84
N ARG A 308 9.32 7.09 -4.08
CA ARG A 308 8.24 7.47 -5.02
C ARG A 308 7.40 6.27 -5.42
N GLU A 309 8.05 5.20 -5.84
CA GLU A 309 7.38 4.00 -6.33
C GLU A 309 7.07 3.06 -5.16
N THR A 310 5.88 3.18 -4.60
CA THR A 310 5.45 2.39 -3.44
C THR A 310 4.55 1.23 -3.85
N ILE A 311 4.85 0.04 -3.34
CA ILE A 311 4.13 -1.20 -3.68
C ILE A 311 3.59 -1.86 -2.41
N ALA A 312 4.39 -1.92 -1.36
CA ALA A 312 4.06 -2.63 -0.13
C ALA A 312 2.81 -2.07 0.54
N VAL A 313 1.95 -2.96 1.02
CA VAL A 313 0.76 -2.60 1.82
C VAL A 313 1.18 -2.34 3.26
N PRO A 314 0.77 -1.23 3.89
CA PRO A 314 0.97 -1.00 5.31
C PRO A 314 0.30 -2.09 6.16
N VAL A 315 0.85 -2.34 7.35
CA VAL A 315 0.22 -3.20 8.36
C VAL A 315 0.09 -2.43 9.67
N ALA A 316 -0.88 -2.80 10.52
CA ALA A 316 -1.14 -2.03 11.73
C ALA A 316 -1.58 -2.91 12.90
N ASN A 317 -1.27 -2.46 14.11
CA ASN A 317 -1.96 -2.85 15.34
C ASN A 317 -2.75 -1.65 15.89
N ARG A 318 -3.27 -1.74 17.10
CA ARG A 318 -4.06 -0.63 17.69
C ARG A 318 -3.25 0.62 18.02
N ASP A 319 -1.93 0.48 18.18
CA ASP A 319 -1.04 1.54 18.65
C ASP A 319 -0.19 2.15 17.53
N HIS A 320 0.08 1.39 16.46
CA HIS A 320 0.94 1.84 15.37
C HIS A 320 0.48 1.31 14.01
N VAL A 321 0.70 2.12 12.98
CA VAL A 321 0.76 1.66 11.60
C VAL A 321 2.23 1.58 11.18
N PHE A 322 2.56 0.51 10.43
CA PHE A 322 3.90 0.24 9.91
C PHE A 322 3.85 0.26 8.39
N ALA A 323 4.67 1.10 7.80
CA ALA A 323 4.77 1.22 6.35
C ALA A 323 6.23 1.08 5.90
N SER A 324 6.42 0.48 4.73
CA SER A 324 7.75 0.27 4.18
C SER A 324 7.81 0.59 2.70
N SER A 325 8.95 1.11 2.25
CA SER A 325 9.27 1.30 0.85
C SER A 325 10.77 1.15 0.62
N SER A 326 11.18 0.75 -0.57
CA SER A 326 12.60 0.50 -0.87
C SER A 326 12.91 0.65 -2.36
N ARG A 327 12.16 1.47 -3.09
CA ARG A 327 12.43 1.76 -4.50
C ARG A 327 13.08 3.11 -4.72
N ARG A 328 13.57 3.33 -5.96
CA ARG A 328 14.16 4.59 -6.39
C ARG A 328 13.13 5.72 -6.46
N GLY A 329 13.67 6.91 -6.40
CA GLY A 329 12.90 8.14 -6.39
C GLY A 329 12.27 8.41 -5.04
N GLY A 330 12.43 9.58 -4.54
CA GLY A 330 11.89 10.03 -3.25
C GLY A 330 12.18 11.49 -3.03
N ASP A 331 11.55 12.08 -2.03
CA ASP A 331 11.88 13.40 -1.50
C ASP A 331 13.16 13.36 -0.65
N GLY A 332 14.12 12.48 -0.98
CA GLY A 332 15.38 12.40 -0.25
C GLY A 332 16.18 13.69 -0.44
N ASP A 333 16.63 14.26 0.69
CA ASP A 333 17.52 15.43 0.70
C ASP A 333 18.93 15.12 0.19
N VAL A 334 19.20 13.87 -0.19
CA VAL A 334 20.51 13.43 -0.66
C VAL A 334 20.41 13.09 -2.13
N ASP A 335 21.09 13.85 -2.96
CA ASP A 335 21.25 13.52 -4.37
C ASP A 335 22.04 12.20 -4.51
N THR A 336 21.69 11.41 -5.50
CA THR A 336 22.46 10.22 -5.87
C THR A 336 23.81 10.66 -6.37
N ASP A 337 24.89 10.03 -5.87
CA ASP A 337 26.23 10.19 -6.47
C ASP A 337 26.18 9.68 -7.92
N PRO A 338 26.39 10.53 -8.93
CA PRO A 338 26.35 10.13 -10.32
C PRO A 338 27.58 9.35 -10.77
N LYS A 339 28.68 9.40 -10.01
CA LYS A 339 29.95 8.79 -10.40
C LYS A 339 29.88 7.29 -10.71
N PRO A 340 29.25 6.44 -9.87
CA PRO A 340 29.10 5.03 -10.19
C PRO A 340 28.32 4.77 -11.49
N PHE A 341 27.36 5.64 -11.83
CA PHE A 341 26.61 5.54 -13.07
C PHE A 341 27.47 5.86 -14.29
N TRP A 342 28.25 6.94 -14.19
CA TRP A 342 29.21 7.30 -15.22
C TRP A 342 30.24 6.21 -15.43
N ASP A 343 30.88 5.74 -14.37
CA ASP A 343 31.89 4.69 -14.43
C ASP A 343 31.36 3.40 -15.05
N SER A 344 30.08 3.09 -14.85
CA SER A 344 29.45 1.89 -15.39
C SER A 344 29.17 1.95 -16.90
N ILE A 345 29.15 3.15 -17.51
CA ILE A 345 28.98 3.33 -18.96
C ILE A 345 30.28 3.60 -19.70
N LEU A 346 31.36 3.96 -19.02
CA LEU A 346 32.68 4.15 -19.65
C LEU A 346 33.18 2.94 -20.47
N PRO A 347 32.87 1.69 -20.15
CA PRO A 347 33.23 0.56 -21.01
C PRO A 347 32.65 0.62 -22.42
N PHE A 348 31.65 1.47 -22.67
CA PHE A 348 31.05 1.69 -23.99
C PHE A 348 31.73 2.82 -24.79
N ASP A 349 32.63 3.56 -24.21
CA ASP A 349 33.51 4.51 -24.89
C ASP A 349 34.52 3.74 -25.75
N GLU A 350 34.13 3.45 -27.01
CA GLU A 350 34.89 2.61 -27.94
C GLU A 350 36.20 3.29 -28.38
N ASN A 351 36.16 4.62 -28.57
CA ASN A 351 37.29 5.38 -29.06
C ASN A 351 38.19 5.93 -27.94
N LYS A 352 37.80 5.74 -26.67
CA LYS A 352 38.51 6.13 -25.43
C LYS A 352 38.80 7.62 -25.35
N ASN A 353 37.88 8.45 -25.83
CA ASN A 353 38.02 9.91 -25.75
C ASN A 353 37.44 10.50 -24.47
N GLY A 354 36.91 9.67 -23.56
CA GLY A 354 36.32 10.10 -22.29
C GLY A 354 34.91 10.67 -22.42
N LYS A 355 34.26 10.45 -23.56
CA LYS A 355 32.85 10.82 -23.80
C LYS A 355 32.04 9.60 -24.20
N ILE A 356 30.74 9.66 -24.05
CA ILE A 356 29.82 8.68 -24.64
C ILE A 356 29.10 9.32 -25.80
N GLU A 357 29.52 9.00 -26.99
CA GLU A 357 29.00 9.58 -28.22
C GLU A 357 27.72 8.89 -28.70
N ARG A 358 26.89 9.61 -29.47
CA ARG A 358 25.70 9.03 -30.09
C ARG A 358 25.96 7.75 -30.85
N SER A 359 27.10 7.67 -31.53
CA SER A 359 27.54 6.49 -32.31
C SER A 359 27.82 5.25 -31.48
N GLU A 360 28.14 5.43 -30.19
CA GLU A 360 28.46 4.40 -29.22
C GLU A 360 27.22 3.89 -28.47
N MET A 361 26.11 4.62 -28.52
CA MET A 361 24.83 4.25 -27.93
C MET A 361 24.08 3.21 -28.77
N LYS A 362 24.75 2.13 -29.13
CA LYS A 362 24.24 0.97 -29.88
C LYS A 362 24.39 -0.30 -29.04
N PRO A 363 23.67 -1.40 -29.31
CA PRO A 363 23.90 -2.64 -28.56
C PRO A 363 25.39 -3.04 -28.58
N PRO A 364 25.99 -3.37 -27.43
CA PRO A 364 25.33 -3.69 -26.15
C PRO A 364 25.12 -2.51 -25.18
N PHE A 365 25.25 -1.23 -25.60
CA PHE A 365 25.04 -0.09 -24.71
C PHE A 365 23.75 -0.22 -23.91
N THR A 366 23.87 -0.07 -22.59
CA THR A 366 22.77 -0.14 -21.66
C THR A 366 22.85 1.04 -20.71
N PHE A 367 21.82 1.90 -20.68
CA PHE A 367 21.76 2.99 -19.71
C PHE A 367 21.58 2.41 -18.31
N PRO A 368 22.48 2.69 -17.35
CA PRO A 368 22.49 2.01 -16.06
C PRO A 368 21.33 2.43 -15.18
N PHE A 369 20.75 1.45 -14.55
CA PHE A 369 19.76 1.61 -13.48
C PHE A 369 20.32 1.15 -12.13
N ARG A 370 21.17 0.13 -12.14
CA ARG A 370 21.90 -0.40 -10.99
C ARG A 370 23.38 -0.57 -11.38
N PRO A 371 24.15 0.50 -11.27
CA PRO A 371 25.55 0.51 -11.70
C PRO A 371 26.43 -0.45 -10.90
N GLU A 372 25.96 -0.92 -9.75
CA GLU A 372 26.63 -1.94 -8.92
C GLU A 372 26.52 -3.36 -9.48
N LEU A 373 25.69 -3.59 -10.50
CA LEU A 373 25.56 -4.88 -11.14
C LEU A 373 26.46 -4.98 -12.38
N PRO A 374 26.87 -6.19 -12.80
CA PRO A 374 27.55 -6.39 -14.08
C PRO A 374 26.68 -5.91 -15.26
N VAL A 375 27.33 -5.40 -16.30
CA VAL A 375 26.63 -4.83 -17.49
C VAL A 375 25.73 -5.83 -18.19
N ASP A 376 26.09 -7.11 -18.20
CA ASP A 376 25.31 -8.21 -18.78
C ASP A 376 24.17 -8.71 -17.86
N HIS A 377 24.09 -8.21 -16.63
CA HIS A 377 23.03 -8.59 -15.71
C HIS A 377 21.69 -7.98 -16.15
N PRO A 378 20.58 -8.73 -16.20
CA PRO A 378 19.26 -8.23 -16.64
C PRO A 378 18.73 -7.04 -15.81
N GLY A 379 19.21 -6.84 -14.61
CA GLY A 379 18.84 -5.73 -13.73
C GLY A 379 19.78 -4.54 -13.81
N PHE A 380 20.83 -4.59 -14.64
CA PHE A 380 21.80 -3.49 -14.75
C PHE A 380 21.13 -2.20 -15.24
N GLY A 381 20.29 -2.28 -16.29
CA GLY A 381 19.68 -1.08 -16.82
C GLY A 381 18.79 -1.30 -18.04
N PHE A 382 18.68 -0.26 -18.85
CA PHE A 382 17.85 -0.24 -20.04
C PHE A 382 18.72 -0.44 -21.30
N PRO A 383 18.71 -1.64 -21.91
CA PRO A 383 19.47 -1.89 -23.12
C PRO A 383 18.88 -1.12 -24.32
N MET A 384 19.74 -0.78 -25.27
CA MET A 384 19.30 -0.21 -26.54
C MET A 384 18.50 -1.24 -27.34
N PRO A 385 17.42 -0.83 -28.03
CA PRO A 385 16.65 -1.73 -28.87
C PRO A 385 17.46 -2.22 -30.07
N ASP A 386 17.25 -3.48 -30.47
CA ASP A 386 17.83 -4.04 -31.70
C ASP A 386 17.26 -3.37 -32.95
N ASN A 387 15.98 -3.02 -32.95
CA ASN A 387 15.33 -2.33 -34.04
C ASN A 387 15.92 -0.92 -34.23
N LEU A 388 16.48 -0.65 -35.41
CA LEU A 388 17.20 0.58 -35.72
C LEU A 388 16.36 1.83 -35.46
N LYS A 389 15.12 1.89 -35.96
CA LYS A 389 14.25 3.07 -35.80
C LYS A 389 13.94 3.34 -34.32
N LYS A 390 13.56 2.31 -33.56
CA LYS A 390 13.29 2.46 -32.12
C LYS A 390 14.53 2.82 -31.32
N ARG A 391 15.70 2.36 -31.77
CA ARG A 391 16.99 2.68 -31.18
C ARG A 391 17.32 4.15 -31.41
N GLU A 392 17.21 4.65 -32.61
CA GLU A 392 17.49 6.06 -32.91
C GLU A 392 16.59 7.01 -32.13
N GLU A 393 15.29 6.72 -32.09
CA GLU A 393 14.34 7.49 -31.28
C GLU A 393 14.74 7.47 -29.79
N ARG A 394 15.18 6.35 -29.26
CA ARG A 394 15.62 6.22 -27.88
C ARG A 394 16.94 6.92 -27.61
N VAL A 395 17.91 6.79 -28.51
CA VAL A 395 19.22 7.46 -28.39
C VAL A 395 19.04 8.97 -28.40
N ASP A 396 18.27 9.53 -29.33
CA ASP A 396 18.01 10.95 -29.37
C ASP A 396 17.32 11.47 -28.10
N TRP A 397 16.40 10.66 -27.55
CA TRP A 397 15.72 10.98 -26.31
C TRP A 397 16.67 10.97 -25.10
N ILE A 398 17.46 9.91 -24.88
CA ILE A 398 18.36 9.84 -23.73
C ILE A 398 19.54 10.80 -23.88
N LEU A 399 20.05 11.02 -25.10
CA LEU A 399 21.12 11.93 -25.38
C LEU A 399 20.75 13.35 -24.89
N SER A 400 19.51 13.79 -25.16
CA SER A 400 19.02 15.09 -24.73
C SER A 400 19.02 15.34 -23.21
N TRP A 401 19.19 14.30 -22.41
CA TRP A 401 19.18 14.45 -20.94
C TRP A 401 20.40 15.19 -20.45
N PHE A 402 21.57 14.89 -21.01
CA PHE A 402 22.84 15.44 -20.56
C PHE A 402 23.55 16.30 -21.60
N ASP A 403 23.42 16.02 -22.89
CA ASP A 403 23.99 16.81 -24.00
C ASP A 403 23.43 18.24 -24.01
N LYS A 404 24.12 19.15 -23.33
CA LYS A 404 23.68 20.53 -23.16
C LYS A 404 24.32 21.46 -24.19
N ASP A 405 25.51 21.18 -24.65
CA ASP A 405 26.23 21.93 -25.67
C ASP A 405 25.88 21.50 -27.11
N LYS A 406 25.12 20.37 -27.23
CA LYS A 406 24.63 19.77 -28.47
C LYS A 406 25.74 19.25 -29.39
N ASP A 407 26.81 18.77 -28.79
CA ASP A 407 27.90 18.12 -29.51
C ASP A 407 27.61 16.67 -29.88
N ARG A 408 26.45 16.14 -29.47
CA ARG A 408 25.94 14.77 -29.66
C ARG A 408 26.73 13.73 -28.88
N ALA A 409 27.28 14.11 -27.74
CA ALA A 409 27.96 13.23 -26.79
C ALA A 409 27.59 13.60 -25.35
N TRP A 410 27.97 12.75 -24.43
CA TRP A 410 27.98 13.07 -22.99
C TRP A 410 29.43 13.14 -22.53
N SER A 411 29.83 14.27 -22.03
CA SER A 411 31.05 14.39 -21.22
C SER A 411 30.75 14.02 -19.77
N GLU A 412 31.78 13.64 -19.02
CA GLU A 412 31.67 13.39 -17.59
C GLU A 412 31.07 14.61 -16.86
N GLU A 413 31.52 15.81 -17.20
CA GLU A 413 31.05 17.04 -16.59
C GLU A 413 29.54 17.27 -16.82
N GLU A 414 29.07 17.08 -18.03
CA GLU A 414 27.65 17.22 -18.37
C GLU A 414 26.80 16.17 -17.67
N PHE A 415 27.27 14.93 -17.67
CA PHE A 415 26.60 13.83 -16.97
C PHE A 415 26.49 14.10 -15.48
N MET A 416 27.60 14.44 -14.81
CA MET A 416 27.64 14.75 -13.38
C MET A 416 26.71 15.93 -13.04
N LYS A 417 26.76 16.99 -13.85
CA LYS A 417 25.95 18.20 -13.64
C LYS A 417 24.46 17.99 -13.97
N GLY A 418 24.18 17.17 -14.96
CA GLY A 418 22.82 16.91 -15.46
C GLY A 418 22.09 15.80 -14.68
N PHE A 419 22.83 14.89 -14.06
CA PHE A 419 22.27 13.75 -13.36
C PHE A 419 21.52 14.17 -12.10
N LYS A 420 20.21 13.93 -12.10
CA LYS A 420 19.32 14.31 -10.99
C LYS A 420 18.41 13.15 -10.64
N ASP A 421 19.01 12.05 -10.23
CA ASP A 421 18.25 10.96 -9.64
C ASP A 421 18.29 11.10 -8.12
N LYS A 422 17.13 11.07 -7.49
CA LYS A 422 17.02 11.03 -6.04
C LYS A 422 16.69 9.60 -5.64
N PRO A 423 17.61 8.87 -5.03
CA PRO A 423 17.31 7.52 -4.57
C PRO A 423 16.27 7.60 -3.48
N GLY A 424 15.23 6.79 -3.60
CA GLY A 424 14.39 6.50 -2.47
C GLY A 424 15.21 5.78 -1.39
N LYS A 425 15.18 6.26 -0.17
CA LYS A 425 15.82 5.55 0.95
C LYS A 425 14.95 4.35 1.33
N PRO A 426 15.54 3.15 1.49
CA PRO A 426 14.82 2.06 2.14
C PRO A 426 14.31 2.54 3.49
N LEU A 427 13.02 2.38 3.75
CA LEU A 427 12.40 2.85 4.99
C LEU A 427 11.36 1.82 5.48
N LEU A 428 11.42 1.48 6.74
CA LEU A 428 10.31 0.93 7.52
C LEU A 428 10.12 1.86 8.71
N VAL A 429 8.94 2.39 8.90
CA VAL A 429 8.62 3.32 9.98
C VAL A 429 7.39 2.87 10.74
N ALA A 430 7.39 3.09 12.05
CA ALA A 430 6.22 2.97 12.93
C ALA A 430 5.66 4.36 13.21
N VAL A 431 4.38 4.56 12.92
CA VAL A 431 3.67 5.84 13.14
C VAL A 431 2.55 5.62 14.14
N ARG A 432 2.51 6.43 15.20
CA ARG A 432 1.43 6.39 16.21
C ARG A 432 0.19 7.14 15.72
N PRO A 433 -1.01 6.77 16.21
CA PRO A 433 -2.25 7.40 15.78
C PRO A 433 -2.44 8.81 16.34
N GLY A 434 -3.33 9.56 15.70
CA GLY A 434 -3.65 10.95 16.03
C GLY A 434 -2.84 11.93 15.19
N GLY A 435 -2.91 13.21 15.55
CA GLY A 435 -2.24 14.27 14.82
C GLY A 435 -3.03 14.78 13.61
N SER A 436 -2.54 15.85 13.00
CA SER A 436 -3.13 16.51 11.84
C SER A 436 -2.03 17.16 11.02
N GLY A 437 -2.20 17.19 9.70
CA GLY A 437 -1.22 17.73 8.78
C GLY A 437 0.05 16.87 8.70
N ASP A 438 1.22 17.49 8.65
CA ASP A 438 2.51 16.77 8.64
C ASP A 438 2.85 16.25 10.04
N VAL A 439 2.90 14.94 10.18
CA VAL A 439 3.21 14.25 11.44
C VAL A 439 4.58 13.56 11.42
N THR A 440 5.41 13.82 10.43
CA THR A 440 6.69 13.15 10.21
C THR A 440 7.56 13.15 11.47
N GLU A 441 7.79 14.32 12.05
CA GLU A 441 8.65 14.47 13.23
C GLU A 441 7.94 14.17 14.56
N THR A 442 6.62 14.32 14.59
CA THR A 442 5.86 14.25 15.84
C THR A 442 5.29 12.87 16.14
N HIS A 443 5.00 12.05 15.13
CA HIS A 443 4.31 10.76 15.30
C HIS A 443 5.15 9.56 14.85
N SER A 444 6.28 9.75 14.18
CA SER A 444 7.22 8.66 13.92
C SER A 444 7.85 8.19 15.23
N VAL A 445 7.63 6.93 15.57
CA VAL A 445 8.10 6.35 16.85
C VAL A 445 9.51 5.80 16.70
N TRP A 446 9.75 5.10 15.60
CA TRP A 446 11.06 4.61 15.20
C TRP A 446 11.08 4.35 13.69
N SER A 447 12.26 4.32 13.12
CA SER A 447 12.47 3.93 11.73
C SER A 447 13.73 3.10 11.54
N VAL A 448 13.74 2.26 10.51
CA VAL A 448 14.90 1.49 10.05
C VAL A 448 15.02 1.60 8.53
N ASN A 449 16.26 1.65 8.05
CA ASN A 449 16.57 1.93 6.64
C ASN A 449 17.43 0.85 5.96
N ARG A 450 17.47 -0.36 6.52
CA ARG A 450 18.27 -1.47 5.98
C ARG A 450 17.44 -2.73 5.85
N ASN A 451 17.69 -3.48 4.77
CA ASN A 451 17.04 -4.78 4.49
C ASN A 451 15.53 -4.71 4.34
N ILE A 452 15.04 -3.60 3.83
CA ILE A 452 13.63 -3.40 3.52
C ILE A 452 13.34 -4.02 2.15
N PRO A 453 12.28 -4.84 2.00
CA PRO A 453 11.89 -5.39 0.71
C PRO A 453 11.33 -4.31 -0.21
N GLU A 454 11.44 -4.54 -1.51
CA GLU A 454 10.93 -3.65 -2.55
C GLU A 454 9.44 -3.87 -2.81
N ILE A 455 9.03 -5.14 -2.99
CA ILE A 455 7.67 -5.51 -3.39
C ILE A 455 6.88 -6.15 -2.25
N PRO A 456 7.40 -7.19 -1.56
CA PRO A 456 6.63 -7.85 -0.52
C PRO A 456 6.25 -6.90 0.62
N SER A 457 4.98 -6.96 0.98
CA SER A 457 4.48 -6.20 2.13
C SER A 457 4.99 -6.77 3.44
N PRO A 458 5.20 -5.96 4.48
CA PRO A 458 5.49 -6.48 5.82
C PRO A 458 4.32 -7.33 6.33
N LEU A 459 4.60 -8.23 7.27
CA LEU A 459 3.59 -8.96 8.01
C LEU A 459 3.82 -8.75 9.49
N LEU A 460 2.80 -8.33 10.22
CA LEU A 460 2.85 -8.11 11.67
C LEU A 460 2.11 -9.24 12.39
N HIS A 461 2.81 -9.99 13.23
CA HIS A 461 2.23 -11.05 14.06
C HIS A 461 2.94 -11.11 15.41
N ASP A 462 2.18 -11.11 16.49
CA ASP A 462 2.67 -11.18 17.89
C ASP A 462 3.79 -10.15 18.17
N GLU A 463 3.55 -8.89 17.83
CA GLU A 463 4.50 -7.76 17.98
C GLU A 463 5.84 -7.97 17.26
N ILE A 464 5.86 -8.81 16.22
CA ILE A 464 7.01 -9.03 15.34
C ILE A 464 6.61 -8.68 13.91
N ILE A 465 7.43 -7.85 13.26
CA ILE A 465 7.30 -7.53 11.85
C ILE A 465 8.24 -8.42 11.05
N TYR A 466 7.68 -9.20 10.14
CA TYR A 466 8.42 -10.07 9.24
C TYR A 466 8.54 -9.43 7.87
N LEU A 467 9.76 -9.40 7.35
CA LEU A 467 10.13 -8.84 6.06
C LEU A 467 10.89 -9.89 5.25
N ILE A 468 10.38 -10.26 4.09
CA ILE A 468 11.08 -11.12 3.13
C ILE A 468 11.56 -10.29 1.95
N ARG A 469 12.83 -10.40 1.58
CA ARG A 469 13.40 -9.71 0.42
C ARG A 469 14.04 -10.69 -0.56
N ALA A 470 14.33 -10.19 -1.74
CA ALA A 470 15.09 -10.92 -2.76
C ALA A 470 16.34 -11.61 -2.16
N GLY A 471 16.63 -12.80 -2.66
CA GLY A 471 17.66 -13.70 -2.13
C GLY A 471 17.23 -14.51 -0.92
N GLY A 472 15.92 -14.56 -0.61
CA GLY A 472 15.35 -15.37 0.48
C GLY A 472 15.73 -14.87 1.87
N VAL A 473 16.03 -13.57 2.04
CA VAL A 473 16.43 -13.03 3.34
C VAL A 473 15.19 -12.64 4.15
N LEU A 474 14.89 -13.43 5.17
CA LEU A 474 13.83 -13.16 6.16
C LEU A 474 14.41 -12.38 7.34
N THR A 475 13.83 -11.23 7.63
CA THR A 475 14.14 -10.41 8.81
C THR A 475 12.93 -10.35 9.73
N ALA A 476 13.11 -10.68 11.01
CA ALA A 476 12.13 -10.45 12.06
C ALA A 476 12.56 -9.23 12.88
N THR A 477 11.65 -8.28 13.04
CA THR A 477 11.91 -6.98 13.68
C THR A 477 10.89 -6.78 14.80
N ASP A 478 11.33 -6.34 15.96
CA ASP A 478 10.48 -6.04 17.10
C ASP A 478 9.62 -4.80 16.79
N ALA A 479 8.30 -4.94 16.79
CA ALA A 479 7.37 -3.89 16.41
C ALA A 479 7.39 -2.68 17.36
N LYS A 480 7.83 -2.83 18.61
CA LYS A 480 7.87 -1.75 19.60
C LYS A 480 9.01 -0.77 19.39
N ASN A 481 10.14 -1.26 18.86
CA ASN A 481 11.37 -0.46 18.84
C ASN A 481 12.20 -0.58 17.56
N GLY A 482 11.76 -1.34 16.57
CA GLY A 482 12.46 -1.52 15.29
C GLY A 482 13.75 -2.36 15.36
N LYS A 483 14.08 -2.96 16.50
CA LYS A 483 15.29 -3.79 16.64
C LYS A 483 15.13 -5.12 15.93
N VAL A 484 16.15 -5.52 15.19
CA VAL A 484 16.19 -6.83 14.54
C VAL A 484 16.30 -7.92 15.59
N ILE A 485 15.34 -8.86 15.58
CA ILE A 485 15.31 -10.04 16.43
C ILE A 485 16.23 -11.11 15.83
N TYR A 486 16.00 -11.42 14.54
CA TYR A 486 16.89 -12.27 13.77
C TYR A 486 16.86 -11.88 12.28
N ARG A 487 17.88 -12.32 11.55
CA ARG A 487 17.96 -12.25 10.08
C ARG A 487 18.59 -13.52 9.57
N ASN A 488 17.84 -14.28 8.78
CA ASN A 488 18.28 -15.54 8.22
C ASN A 488 18.01 -15.61 6.73
N ARG A 489 18.87 -16.30 6.02
CA ARG A 489 18.65 -16.66 4.62
C ARG A 489 17.95 -18.01 4.54
N ILE A 490 16.85 -18.06 3.81
CA ILE A 490 16.15 -19.28 3.43
C ILE A 490 16.69 -19.65 2.04
N SER A 491 17.58 -20.64 1.98
CA SER A 491 18.32 -20.95 0.75
C SER A 491 17.41 -21.38 -0.39
N SER A 492 16.30 -22.06 -0.08
CA SER A 492 15.29 -22.49 -1.05
C SER A 492 14.53 -21.33 -1.71
N LEU A 493 14.50 -20.15 -1.07
CA LEU A 493 13.85 -18.94 -1.59
C LEU A 493 14.86 -17.97 -2.26
N GLY A 494 15.94 -18.48 -2.83
CA GLY A 494 16.87 -17.68 -3.62
C GLY A 494 16.19 -16.96 -4.79
N GLY A 495 16.78 -15.86 -5.28
CA GLY A 495 16.16 -15.07 -6.36
C GLY A 495 15.14 -14.02 -5.89
N GLN A 496 14.16 -13.71 -6.74
CA GLN A 496 13.14 -12.70 -6.43
C GLN A 496 12.06 -13.26 -5.50
N CYS A 497 11.53 -12.38 -4.65
CA CYS A 497 10.34 -12.62 -3.85
C CYS A 497 9.40 -11.43 -4.09
N THR A 498 8.28 -11.68 -4.75
CA THR A 498 7.24 -10.67 -5.03
C THR A 498 5.99 -10.90 -4.19
N ALA A 499 5.66 -12.17 -3.94
CA ALA A 499 4.57 -12.54 -3.04
C ALA A 499 4.83 -12.03 -1.62
N SER A 500 3.80 -11.47 -1.00
CA SER A 500 3.85 -11.06 0.40
C SER A 500 3.73 -12.28 1.32
N PRO A 501 4.40 -12.28 2.49
CA PRO A 501 4.22 -13.33 3.49
C PRO A 501 2.77 -13.39 3.97
N VAL A 502 2.29 -14.60 4.24
CA VAL A 502 1.02 -14.85 4.92
C VAL A 502 1.24 -15.75 6.14
N CYS A 503 0.36 -15.64 7.13
CA CYS A 503 0.51 -16.32 8.40
C CYS A 503 -0.77 -17.03 8.83
N ALA A 504 -0.63 -18.26 9.32
CA ALA A 504 -1.68 -19.01 10.00
C ALA A 504 -1.08 -19.93 11.05
N ASN A 505 -1.76 -20.09 12.18
CA ASN A 505 -1.40 -21.03 13.25
C ASN A 505 0.08 -21.02 13.64
N GLY A 506 0.66 -19.83 13.81
CA GLY A 506 2.06 -19.68 14.19
C GLY A 506 3.09 -20.02 13.10
N HIS A 507 2.68 -20.04 11.83
CA HIS A 507 3.57 -20.32 10.71
C HIS A 507 3.43 -19.26 9.61
N LEU A 508 4.57 -18.84 9.08
CA LEU A 508 4.67 -18.02 7.86
C LEU A 508 4.72 -18.94 6.63
N TYR A 509 4.01 -18.56 5.59
CA TYR A 509 4.10 -19.17 4.27
C TYR A 509 4.69 -18.12 3.32
N LEU A 510 5.83 -18.43 2.75
CA LEU A 510 6.64 -17.55 1.92
C LEU A 510 6.78 -18.17 0.55
N VAL A 511 6.49 -17.42 -0.51
CA VAL A 511 6.59 -17.90 -1.88
C VAL A 511 7.62 -17.06 -2.65
N ALA A 512 8.59 -17.71 -3.27
CA ALA A 512 9.54 -17.06 -4.18
C ALA A 512 9.02 -17.09 -5.62
N SER A 513 9.43 -16.13 -6.43
CA SER A 513 8.97 -15.97 -7.81
C SER A 513 9.24 -17.19 -8.68
N HIS A 514 10.32 -17.94 -8.42
CA HIS A 514 10.61 -19.20 -9.12
C HIS A 514 9.76 -20.40 -8.67
N GLY A 515 8.74 -20.17 -7.81
CA GLY A 515 7.74 -21.17 -7.47
C GLY A 515 8.04 -22.01 -6.23
N VAL A 516 9.06 -21.70 -5.44
CA VAL A 516 9.30 -22.41 -4.20
C VAL A 516 8.49 -21.77 -3.06
N ILE A 517 7.77 -22.59 -2.31
CA ILE A 517 7.13 -22.19 -1.04
C ILE A 517 7.96 -22.70 0.12
N SER A 518 8.22 -21.85 1.12
CA SER A 518 8.83 -22.22 2.41
C SER A 518 7.89 -21.90 3.56
N VAL A 519 7.83 -22.79 4.53
CA VAL A 519 7.05 -22.66 5.77
C VAL A 519 8.01 -22.46 6.93
N VAL A 520 7.85 -21.35 7.66
CA VAL A 520 8.72 -20.92 8.76
C VAL A 520 7.87 -20.71 10.00
N ALA A 521 8.33 -21.19 11.16
CA ALA A 521 7.65 -20.90 12.43
C ALA A 521 7.76 -19.40 12.76
N THR A 522 6.66 -18.82 13.29
CA THR A 522 6.71 -17.47 13.85
C THR A 522 7.45 -17.45 15.19
N GLY A 523 7.80 -16.29 15.69
CA GLY A 523 8.43 -16.11 17.00
C GLY A 523 9.83 -15.48 16.92
N ARG A 524 10.53 -15.53 18.06
CA ARG A 524 11.81 -14.82 18.23
C ARG A 524 13.05 -15.63 17.80
N GLN A 525 12.85 -16.87 17.36
CA GLN A 525 13.90 -17.74 16.84
C GLN A 525 13.53 -18.22 15.44
N PHE A 526 14.49 -18.17 14.53
CA PHE A 526 14.30 -18.67 13.18
C PHE A 526 14.21 -20.20 13.16
N LYS A 527 13.16 -20.74 12.55
CA LYS A 527 13.00 -22.16 12.32
C LYS A 527 12.24 -22.42 11.02
N GLU A 528 12.95 -22.83 9.98
CA GLU A 528 12.33 -23.36 8.77
C GLU A 528 11.76 -24.76 9.05
N ILE A 529 10.52 -24.98 8.65
CA ILE A 529 9.78 -26.23 8.89
C ILE A 529 9.83 -27.11 7.64
N HIS A 530 9.63 -26.49 6.47
CA HIS A 530 9.46 -27.22 5.23
C HIS A 530 9.63 -26.28 4.03
N SER A 531 10.08 -26.82 2.91
CA SER A 531 10.02 -26.16 1.60
C SER A 531 9.57 -27.12 0.52
N TYR A 532 8.94 -26.59 -0.53
CA TYR A 532 8.44 -27.38 -1.64
C TYR A 532 8.47 -26.56 -2.93
N ASP A 533 8.89 -27.19 -4.02
CA ASP A 533 8.90 -26.60 -5.37
C ASP A 533 7.56 -26.91 -6.05
N LEU A 534 6.83 -25.85 -6.42
CA LEU A 534 5.54 -25.93 -7.12
C LEU A 534 5.72 -26.37 -8.58
N GLY A 535 6.95 -26.29 -9.12
CA GLY A 535 7.31 -26.60 -10.50
C GLY A 535 6.93 -25.51 -11.50
N GLU A 536 6.52 -24.33 -11.04
CA GLU A 536 6.05 -23.21 -11.84
C GLU A 536 6.28 -21.88 -11.11
N GLU A 537 6.55 -20.82 -11.85
CA GLU A 537 6.69 -19.47 -11.29
C GLU A 537 5.39 -18.99 -10.59
N SER A 538 5.56 -18.23 -9.51
CA SER A 538 4.45 -17.65 -8.74
C SER A 538 4.80 -16.27 -8.23
N GLU A 539 4.05 -15.28 -8.67
CA GLU A 539 4.20 -13.87 -8.29
C GLU A 539 3.13 -13.42 -7.30
N THR A 540 2.20 -14.30 -6.94
CA THR A 540 0.99 -13.95 -6.20
C THR A 540 1.06 -14.34 -4.73
N THR A 541 0.40 -13.55 -3.89
CA THR A 541 0.27 -13.83 -2.45
C THR A 541 -0.75 -14.95 -2.25
N PRO A 542 -0.41 -16.00 -1.50
CA PRO A 542 -1.34 -17.09 -1.20
C PRO A 542 -2.58 -16.64 -0.43
N ALA A 543 -3.67 -17.41 -0.57
CA ALA A 543 -4.87 -17.29 0.24
C ALA A 543 -5.01 -18.48 1.19
N ILE A 544 -5.56 -18.25 2.38
CA ILE A 544 -5.71 -19.28 3.40
C ILE A 544 -7.17 -19.37 3.86
N ASP A 545 -7.68 -20.59 4.01
CA ASP A 545 -8.93 -20.89 4.70
C ASP A 545 -8.69 -21.83 5.89
N PRO A 546 -9.75 -22.25 6.63
CA PRO A 546 -9.57 -23.04 7.85
C PRO A 546 -8.60 -24.23 7.72
N ASN A 547 -8.56 -24.94 6.60
CA ASN A 547 -7.78 -26.16 6.45
C ASN A 547 -6.92 -26.21 5.18
N SER A 548 -6.89 -25.14 4.38
CA SER A 548 -6.26 -25.15 3.07
C SER A 548 -5.47 -23.87 2.81
N ILE A 549 -4.47 -23.98 1.93
CA ILE A 549 -3.79 -22.84 1.30
C ILE A 549 -3.96 -22.95 -0.21
N TYR A 550 -4.24 -21.82 -0.83
CA TYR A 550 -4.44 -21.68 -2.28
C TYR A 550 -3.34 -20.81 -2.86
N ILE A 551 -2.68 -21.31 -3.88
CA ILE A 551 -1.56 -20.65 -4.54
C ILE A 551 -1.88 -20.54 -6.02
N ARG A 552 -1.78 -19.34 -6.57
CA ARG A 552 -1.81 -19.13 -8.00
C ARG A 552 -0.37 -19.11 -8.53
N THR A 553 -0.09 -19.94 -9.49
CA THR A 553 1.14 -19.91 -10.29
C THR A 553 0.87 -19.23 -11.64
N GLU A 554 1.87 -19.15 -12.49
CA GLU A 554 1.71 -18.64 -13.87
C GLU A 554 0.62 -19.38 -14.65
N LYS A 555 0.51 -20.70 -14.45
CA LYS A 555 -0.37 -21.58 -15.25
C LYS A 555 -1.52 -22.20 -14.49
N HIS A 556 -1.42 -22.30 -13.16
CA HIS A 556 -2.39 -23.05 -12.37
C HIS A 556 -2.84 -22.30 -11.12
N LEU A 557 -4.03 -22.66 -10.66
CA LEU A 557 -4.50 -22.45 -9.29
C LEU A 557 -4.41 -23.80 -8.57
N ILE A 558 -3.73 -23.83 -7.42
CA ILE A 558 -3.42 -25.03 -6.68
C ILE A 558 -3.99 -24.93 -5.26
N ALA A 559 -4.63 -25.96 -4.78
CA ALA A 559 -5.07 -26.08 -3.39
C ALA A 559 -4.27 -27.19 -2.67
N PHE A 560 -3.67 -26.80 -1.54
CA PHE A 560 -3.11 -27.78 -0.61
C PHE A 560 -3.99 -27.87 0.62
N ARG A 561 -4.29 -29.10 1.05
CA ARG A 561 -5.22 -29.38 2.14
C ARG A 561 -4.70 -30.50 3.00
N LYS A 562 -4.93 -30.43 4.32
CA LYS A 562 -4.69 -31.58 5.20
C LYS A 562 -5.61 -32.73 4.79
N SER A 563 -5.05 -33.93 4.64
CA SER A 563 -5.85 -35.15 4.63
C SER A 563 -6.64 -35.23 5.91
N LYS A 564 -7.91 -35.64 5.84
CA LYS A 564 -8.71 -35.89 7.03
C LYS A 564 -8.12 -37.04 7.82
#